data_bf3d78c7cc12debe60ac33b81e0749d0
#
_entry.id   bf3d78c7cc12debe60ac33b81e0749d0
#
_cell.length_a   1.000
_cell.length_b   1.000
_cell.length_c   1.000
_cell.angle_alpha   90.00
_cell.angle_beta   90.00
_cell.angle_gamma   90.00
#
_symmetry.space_group_name_H-M   'P 1'
#
loop_
_entity.id
_entity.type
_entity.pdbx_description
1 polymer ?
#
loop_
_entity_poly.entity_id
_entity_poly.type
_entity_poly.pdbx_seq_one_letter_code
_entity_poly.pdbx_strand_id
1 'polypeptide(L)'
;MGSRPQGRTLLSPEFSLHNFLTCQQFLNHPKDVTVRCCATSQTRRFISHSQDELKQKAAEAAISYIAPKLDRKSFVGVGTGSTANCFIDELAKIRHTFDAAVASSEATQQRLAEQGIKVLDLNATPHLDVYVDGADEIDALGNMIKGGGAALTREKIVASAANEFVCVADDSKLVTRLGAFPLPVEVIPMARSLVARALVQLGGQPVWREGVITDNGNIILDVHNFEIEQPLEMERRINDIAWVVCIGIFAQQAAHVAFLARENGITKLDSSAAEVP
;
A
#
# COMPACT_ATOMS: atom_id res chain seq x y z
N MET A 1 -51.00 -9.85 -43.99
CA MET A 1 -51.44 -8.45 -44.09
C MET A 1 -50.61 -7.70 -43.10
N GLY A 2 -49.64 -7.07 -43.49
CA GLY A 2 -49.31 -5.82 -44.12
C GLY A 2 -48.75 -4.96 -43.00
N SER A 3 -47.70 -4.24 -42.99
CA SER A 3 -46.78 -3.72 -44.02
C SER A 3 -45.62 -3.03 -43.32
N ARG A 4 -44.40 -3.17 -43.82
CA ARG A 4 -43.30 -2.23 -43.58
C ARG A 4 -43.55 -0.91 -44.32
N PRO A 5 -42.91 0.18 -43.92
CA PRO A 5 -41.85 0.78 -44.72
C PRO A 5 -40.63 1.23 -43.86
N GLN A 6 -39.41 0.98 -44.35
CA GLN A 6 -38.50 1.87 -45.10
C GLN A 6 -38.24 3.19 -44.34
N GLY A 7 -37.09 3.50 -43.81
CA GLY A 7 -35.79 3.66 -44.48
C GLY A 7 -35.45 5.16 -44.50
N ARG A 8 -34.41 5.61 -43.80
CA ARG A 8 -33.65 6.82 -44.16
C ARG A 8 -32.21 6.71 -43.76
N THR A 9 -31.42 6.94 -44.73
CA THR A 9 -29.97 6.93 -44.91
C THR A 9 -29.35 8.23 -44.39
N LEU A 10 -28.07 8.10 -43.92
CA LEU A 10 -26.93 9.03 -44.02
C LEU A 10 -27.00 10.43 -43.38
N LEU A 11 -26.01 10.72 -42.57
CA LEU A 11 -24.95 11.71 -42.87
C LEU A 11 -23.91 11.73 -41.73
N SER A 12 -22.70 11.37 -42.08
CA SER A 12 -21.47 11.73 -41.37
C SER A 12 -21.11 13.20 -41.65
N PRO A 13 -20.38 13.85 -40.78
CA PRO A 13 -19.44 14.88 -41.22
C PRO A 13 -18.02 14.46 -40.92
N GLU A 14 -17.25 14.41 -41.98
CA GLU A 14 -15.80 14.58 -41.99
C GLU A 14 -15.44 15.90 -41.34
N PHE A 15 -14.40 15.93 -40.50
CA PHE A 15 -13.71 17.16 -40.16
C PHE A 15 -12.25 17.08 -40.59
N SER A 16 -11.99 18.01 -41.47
CA SER A 16 -10.82 18.35 -42.26
C SER A 16 -9.58 18.66 -41.39
N LEU A 17 -8.47 18.07 -41.79
CA LEU A 17 -7.11 18.51 -41.56
C LEU A 17 -6.89 19.85 -42.27
N HIS A 18 -6.43 20.88 -41.55
CA HIS A 18 -5.54 21.94 -42.06
C HIS A 18 -5.11 22.85 -40.91
N ASN A 19 -3.86 22.84 -40.56
CA ASN A 19 -3.02 24.04 -40.52
C ASN A 19 -1.59 23.67 -40.10
N PHE A 20 -0.79 23.31 -41.08
CA PHE A 20 0.65 23.52 -41.08
C PHE A 20 0.88 24.97 -41.47
N LEU A 21 1.52 25.75 -40.65
CA LEU A 21 2.16 27.02 -41.06
C LEU A 21 3.63 26.97 -40.67
N THR A 22 4.40 26.76 -41.72
CA THR A 22 5.83 27.02 -41.87
C THR A 22 6.13 28.47 -41.59
N CYS A 23 7.10 28.72 -40.71
CA CYS A 23 7.79 30.00 -40.62
C CYS A 23 9.20 29.81 -41.12
N GLN A 24 9.42 30.21 -42.38
CA GLN A 24 10.73 30.29 -42.98
C GLN A 24 10.92 31.74 -43.53
N GLN A 25 12.12 32.26 -43.33
CA GLN A 25 12.71 33.46 -43.90
C GLN A 25 12.47 34.80 -43.20
N PHE A 26 13.56 35.26 -42.54
CA PHE A 26 14.17 36.54 -42.86
C PHE A 26 15.64 36.52 -42.38
N LEU A 27 16.54 36.47 -43.34
CA LEU A 27 17.97 36.84 -43.24
C LEU A 27 18.08 38.37 -43.51
N ASN A 28 18.76 39.15 -42.65
CA ASN A 28 19.93 39.95 -43.04
C ASN A 28 20.27 41.05 -42.02
N HIS A 29 21.40 40.87 -41.40
CA HIS A 29 22.55 41.76 -41.15
C HIS A 29 22.52 42.79 -39.98
N PRO A 30 23.73 43.28 -39.54
CA PRO A 30 24.22 43.03 -38.19
C PRO A 30 24.44 44.33 -37.42
N LYS A 31 24.53 44.24 -36.09
CA LYS A 31 25.45 45.09 -35.26
C LYS A 31 25.41 44.67 -33.81
N ASP A 32 26.59 44.47 -33.30
CA ASP A 32 27.03 44.24 -31.95
C ASP A 32 26.15 44.84 -30.84
N VAL A 33 25.66 43.98 -29.94
CA VAL A 33 25.55 44.26 -28.52
C VAL A 33 25.84 42.99 -27.75
N THR A 34 27.03 42.94 -27.17
CA THR A 34 27.47 41.90 -26.28
C THR A 34 26.75 42.09 -24.92
N VAL A 35 25.60 41.50 -24.75
CA VAL A 35 25.01 41.35 -23.41
C VAL A 35 25.48 40.03 -22.87
N ARG A 36 26.51 40.06 -22.03
CA ARG A 36 26.85 38.90 -21.16
C ARG A 36 25.74 38.69 -20.16
N CYS A 37 24.78 37.87 -20.51
CA CYS A 37 23.84 37.33 -19.57
C CYS A 37 24.52 36.17 -18.84
N CYS A 38 25.11 36.47 -17.67
CA CYS A 38 25.57 35.44 -16.72
C CYS A 38 24.31 34.81 -16.08
N ALA A 39 23.64 33.96 -16.83
CA ALA A 39 22.62 33.09 -16.27
C ALA A 39 23.32 31.81 -15.78
N THR A 40 23.73 31.81 -14.53
CA THR A 40 24.01 30.56 -13.80
C THR A 40 22.68 29.80 -13.69
N SER A 41 22.34 29.06 -14.73
CA SER A 41 21.27 28.04 -14.63
C SER A 41 21.78 26.94 -13.72
N GLN A 42 21.53 27.06 -12.43
CA GLN A 42 21.52 25.90 -11.54
C GLN A 42 20.35 25.02 -11.98
N THR A 43 20.62 24.14 -12.93
CA THR A 43 19.75 23.02 -13.25
C THR A 43 19.71 22.16 -12.00
N ARG A 44 18.69 22.34 -11.13
CA ARG A 44 18.34 21.35 -10.12
C ARG A 44 18.07 20.06 -10.89
N ARG A 45 19.04 19.14 -10.88
CA ARG A 45 18.81 17.76 -11.27
C ARG A 45 17.76 17.24 -10.30
N PHE A 46 16.53 17.07 -10.76
CA PHE A 46 15.56 16.24 -10.07
C PHE A 46 16.12 14.83 -10.10
N ILE A 47 16.65 14.38 -8.97
CA ILE A 47 17.04 13.00 -8.77
C ILE A 47 15.73 12.28 -8.51
N SER A 48 15.15 11.67 -9.54
CA SER A 48 14.04 10.72 -9.36
C SER A 48 14.59 9.53 -8.58
N HIS A 49 14.11 9.34 -7.36
CA HIS A 49 14.43 8.14 -6.57
C HIS A 49 13.66 6.94 -7.12
N SER A 50 14.33 5.80 -7.21
CA SER A 50 13.64 4.55 -7.52
C SER A 50 12.68 4.17 -6.40
N GLN A 51 11.64 3.41 -6.70
CA GLN A 51 10.71 2.92 -5.66
C GLN A 51 11.44 2.17 -4.54
N ASP A 52 12.52 1.45 -4.86
CA ASP A 52 13.29 0.72 -3.86
C ASP A 52 14.07 1.64 -2.94
N GLU A 53 14.60 2.78 -3.45
CA GLU A 53 15.20 3.80 -2.60
C GLU A 53 14.18 4.46 -1.67
N LEU A 54 12.95 4.67 -2.11
CA LEU A 54 11.88 5.22 -1.27
C LEU A 54 11.49 4.23 -0.17
N LYS A 55 11.35 2.94 -0.48
CA LYS A 55 11.09 1.89 0.52
C LYS A 55 12.20 1.82 1.57
N GLN A 56 13.46 1.92 1.13
CA GLN A 56 14.61 1.95 2.01
C GLN A 56 14.56 3.15 2.96
N LYS A 57 14.28 4.35 2.46
CA LYS A 57 14.15 5.56 3.28
C LYS A 57 13.02 5.45 4.31
N ALA A 58 11.86 4.87 3.91
CA ALA A 58 10.75 4.65 4.84
C ALA A 58 11.15 3.69 5.97
N ALA A 59 11.88 2.61 5.63
CA ALA A 59 12.40 1.65 6.59
C ALA A 59 13.40 2.30 7.57
N GLU A 60 14.35 3.09 7.09
CA GLU A 60 15.31 3.82 7.92
C GLU A 60 14.62 4.81 8.87
N ALA A 61 13.57 5.50 8.41
CA ALA A 61 12.78 6.39 9.25
C ALA A 61 12.04 5.63 10.37
N ALA A 62 11.46 4.47 10.05
CA ALA A 62 10.82 3.62 11.05
C ALA A 62 11.82 3.12 12.10
N ILE A 63 13.01 2.65 11.69
CA ILE A 63 14.07 2.25 12.63
C ILE A 63 14.49 3.41 13.53
N SER A 64 14.68 4.60 12.96
CA SER A 64 15.04 5.79 13.73
C SER A 64 14.00 6.15 14.79
N TYR A 65 12.73 5.86 14.48
CA TYR A 65 11.60 6.11 15.38
C TYR A 65 11.45 5.06 16.47
N ILE A 66 11.63 3.77 16.15
CA ILE A 66 11.42 2.69 17.12
C ILE A 66 12.66 2.40 17.97
N ALA A 67 13.88 2.54 17.43
CA ALA A 67 15.11 2.14 18.12
C ALA A 67 15.27 2.76 19.53
N PRO A 68 14.94 4.05 19.77
CA PRO A 68 15.01 4.63 21.12
C PRO A 68 13.98 4.06 22.11
N LYS A 69 12.94 3.37 21.63
CA LYS A 69 11.87 2.77 22.43
C LYS A 69 12.16 1.31 22.80
N LEU A 70 13.12 0.68 22.12
CA LEU A 70 13.43 -0.74 22.28
C LEU A 70 14.49 -0.95 23.37
N ASP A 71 14.33 -2.03 24.11
CA ASP A 71 15.30 -2.58 25.02
C ASP A 71 15.41 -4.11 24.86
N ARG A 72 16.32 -4.74 25.60
CA ARG A 72 16.57 -6.20 25.51
C ARG A 72 15.40 -7.09 25.95
N LYS A 73 14.29 -6.52 26.37
CA LYS A 73 13.05 -7.23 26.70
C LYS A 73 11.95 -6.96 25.67
N SER A 74 12.21 -6.07 24.73
CA SER A 74 11.24 -5.67 23.70
C SER A 74 11.08 -6.75 22.62
N PHE A 75 9.87 -6.84 22.10
CA PHE A 75 9.50 -7.72 20.99
C PHE A 75 8.97 -6.88 19.83
N VAL A 76 9.45 -7.19 18.61
CA VAL A 76 9.13 -6.43 17.40
C VAL A 76 8.34 -7.30 16.43
N GLY A 77 7.11 -6.92 16.11
CA GLY A 77 6.33 -7.52 15.04
C GLY A 77 6.79 -7.02 13.68
N VAL A 78 6.93 -7.93 12.72
CA VAL A 78 7.43 -7.62 11.38
C VAL A 78 6.48 -8.11 10.32
N GLY A 79 6.12 -7.22 9.43
CA GLY A 79 5.19 -7.43 8.33
C GLY A 79 5.76 -8.19 7.14
N THR A 80 5.02 -8.17 6.03
CA THR A 80 5.32 -8.94 4.84
C THR A 80 5.36 -8.06 3.59
N GLY A 81 6.29 -8.32 2.67
CA GLY A 81 6.38 -7.61 1.39
C GLY A 81 7.68 -6.83 1.21
N SER A 82 7.83 -6.18 0.05
CA SER A 82 9.11 -5.57 -0.34
C SER A 82 9.56 -4.45 0.59
N THR A 83 8.64 -3.63 1.11
CA THR A 83 8.97 -2.56 2.08
C THR A 83 9.34 -3.16 3.44
N ALA A 84 8.62 -4.21 3.89
CA ALA A 84 8.96 -4.93 5.11
C ALA A 84 10.34 -5.60 4.99
N ASN A 85 10.73 -6.07 3.80
CA ASN A 85 12.06 -6.61 3.56
C ASN A 85 13.17 -5.57 3.77
N CYS A 86 12.98 -4.32 3.31
CA CYS A 86 13.92 -3.22 3.59
C CYS A 86 13.99 -2.93 5.11
N PHE A 87 12.84 -2.99 5.79
CA PHE A 87 12.79 -2.83 7.24
C PHE A 87 13.56 -3.94 7.98
N ILE A 88 13.45 -5.20 7.54
CA ILE A 88 14.21 -6.33 8.12
C ILE A 88 15.72 -6.11 7.99
N ASP A 89 16.19 -5.62 6.83
CA ASP A 89 17.61 -5.36 6.60
C ASP A 89 18.14 -4.26 7.54
N GLU A 90 17.34 -3.23 7.81
CA GLU A 90 17.68 -2.18 8.78
C GLU A 90 17.57 -2.69 10.23
N LEU A 91 16.52 -3.47 10.56
CA LEU A 91 16.32 -4.07 11.88
C LEU A 91 17.49 -4.97 12.30
N ALA A 92 18.07 -5.70 11.32
CA ALA A 92 19.23 -6.55 11.56
C ALA A 92 20.45 -5.80 12.11
N LYS A 93 20.61 -4.52 11.77
CA LYS A 93 21.72 -3.68 12.27
C LYS A 93 21.60 -3.39 13.76
N ILE A 94 20.38 -3.38 14.27
CA ILE A 94 20.06 -3.13 15.68
C ILE A 94 19.58 -4.37 16.43
N ARG A 95 19.77 -5.59 15.91
CA ARG A 95 19.26 -6.84 16.51
C ARG A 95 19.69 -7.10 17.95
N HIS A 96 20.70 -6.40 18.44
CA HIS A 96 21.19 -6.48 19.82
C HIS A 96 20.41 -5.62 20.81
N THR A 97 19.46 -4.80 20.34
CA THR A 97 18.68 -3.87 21.17
C THR A 97 17.34 -4.42 21.62
N PHE A 98 16.84 -5.51 21.04
CA PHE A 98 15.58 -6.17 21.40
C PHE A 98 15.78 -7.68 21.62
N ASP A 99 14.80 -8.38 22.21
CA ASP A 99 14.93 -9.83 22.50
C ASP A 99 14.63 -10.68 21.25
N ALA A 100 13.49 -10.49 20.61
CA ALA A 100 13.07 -11.29 19.48
C ALA A 100 12.08 -10.55 18.57
N ALA A 101 11.84 -11.11 17.39
CA ALA A 101 10.81 -10.66 16.46
C ALA A 101 9.66 -11.69 16.36
N VAL A 102 8.49 -11.20 15.95
CA VAL A 102 7.32 -12.01 15.57
C VAL A 102 7.03 -11.74 14.11
N ALA A 103 6.95 -12.79 13.30
CA ALA A 103 6.73 -12.69 11.86
C ALA A 103 5.26 -12.82 11.49
N SER A 104 4.79 -12.03 10.51
CA SER A 104 3.44 -12.09 9.97
C SER A 104 3.28 -13.07 8.80
N SER A 105 4.34 -13.76 8.38
CA SER A 105 4.31 -14.79 7.35
C SER A 105 5.52 -15.74 7.47
N GLU A 106 5.42 -16.89 6.81
CA GLU A 106 6.54 -17.85 6.73
C GLU A 106 7.74 -17.25 6.00
N ALA A 107 7.49 -16.48 4.93
CA ALA A 107 8.54 -15.77 4.20
C ALA A 107 9.27 -14.74 5.08
N THR A 108 8.54 -13.98 5.89
CA THR A 108 9.12 -13.03 6.85
C THR A 108 9.90 -13.75 7.93
N GLN A 109 9.40 -14.87 8.45
CA GLN A 109 10.09 -15.69 9.44
C GLN A 109 11.44 -16.18 8.91
N GLN A 110 11.44 -16.71 7.70
CA GLN A 110 12.67 -17.18 7.04
C GLN A 110 13.68 -16.04 6.89
N ARG A 111 13.24 -14.88 6.36
CA ARG A 111 14.13 -13.73 6.14
C ARG A 111 14.71 -13.18 7.44
N LEU A 112 13.93 -13.09 8.51
CA LEU A 112 14.42 -12.69 9.83
C LEU A 112 15.50 -13.65 10.34
N ALA A 113 15.27 -14.96 10.21
CA ALA A 113 16.24 -15.98 10.61
C ALA A 113 17.55 -15.90 9.80
N GLU A 114 17.47 -15.67 8.48
CA GLU A 114 18.63 -15.45 7.60
C GLU A 114 19.46 -14.23 8.03
N GLN A 115 18.82 -13.19 8.58
CA GLN A 115 19.48 -12.01 9.13
C GLN A 115 20.00 -12.21 10.58
N GLY A 116 19.87 -13.42 11.13
CA GLY A 116 20.32 -13.75 12.48
C GLY A 116 19.48 -13.10 13.57
N ILE A 117 18.23 -12.76 13.28
CA ILE A 117 17.24 -12.26 14.23
C ILE A 117 16.48 -13.45 14.81
N LYS A 118 16.42 -13.55 16.14
CA LYS A 118 15.63 -14.57 16.84
C LYS A 118 14.14 -14.33 16.57
N VAL A 119 13.44 -15.38 16.06
CA VAL A 119 11.98 -15.31 15.81
C VAL A 119 11.26 -16.19 16.83
N LEU A 120 10.18 -15.66 17.39
CA LEU A 120 9.30 -16.36 18.32
C LEU A 120 7.90 -16.48 17.73
N ASP A 121 7.20 -17.53 18.15
CA ASP A 121 5.75 -17.63 17.96
C ASP A 121 5.03 -16.56 18.80
N LEU A 122 3.98 -15.95 18.26
CA LEU A 122 3.21 -14.92 18.96
C LEU A 122 2.63 -15.45 20.29
N ASN A 123 2.22 -16.72 20.33
CA ASN A 123 1.68 -17.34 21.56
C ASN A 123 2.74 -17.55 22.64
N ALA A 124 4.02 -17.51 22.29
CA ALA A 124 5.14 -17.59 23.23
C ALA A 124 5.65 -16.21 23.65
N THR A 125 5.05 -15.13 23.12
CA THR A 125 5.49 -13.76 23.34
C THR A 125 4.59 -13.09 24.38
N PRO A 126 5.12 -12.57 25.51
CA PRO A 126 4.28 -12.04 26.60
C PRO A 126 3.60 -10.71 26.23
N HIS A 127 4.17 -9.95 25.31
CA HIS A 127 3.67 -8.69 24.77
C HIS A 127 4.34 -8.41 23.44
N LEU A 128 3.85 -7.44 22.69
CA LEU A 128 4.44 -6.98 21.43
C LEU A 128 4.49 -5.44 21.48
N ASP A 129 5.69 -4.88 21.51
CA ASP A 129 5.87 -3.45 21.70
C ASP A 129 5.48 -2.65 20.48
N VAL A 130 5.92 -3.11 19.31
CA VAL A 130 5.67 -2.44 18.04
C VAL A 130 5.50 -3.47 16.92
N TYR A 131 4.61 -3.18 15.99
CA TYR A 131 4.49 -3.87 14.72
C TYR A 131 4.84 -2.91 13.58
N VAL A 132 5.70 -3.32 12.65
CA VAL A 132 6.09 -2.51 11.49
C VAL A 132 5.77 -3.27 10.21
N ASP A 133 4.98 -2.63 9.33
CA ASP A 133 4.56 -3.25 8.08
C ASP A 133 4.27 -2.21 6.98
N GLY A 134 4.20 -2.68 5.73
CA GLY A 134 3.77 -1.89 4.58
C GLY A 134 2.25 -1.81 4.43
N ALA A 135 1.81 -1.02 3.44
CA ALA A 135 0.42 -0.97 3.00
C ALA A 135 0.33 -0.95 1.47
N ASP A 136 -0.77 -1.48 0.93
CA ASP A 136 -1.12 -1.35 -0.49
C ASP A 136 -1.78 0.01 -0.74
N GLU A 137 -2.60 0.49 0.22
CA GLU A 137 -3.14 1.86 0.33
C GLU A 137 -3.18 2.29 1.79
N ILE A 138 -3.04 3.58 2.04
CA ILE A 138 -3.24 4.21 3.35
C ILE A 138 -3.91 5.57 3.18
N ASP A 139 -4.87 5.90 4.04
CA ASP A 139 -5.49 7.22 4.10
C ASP A 139 -4.86 8.12 5.19
N ALA A 140 -5.30 9.37 5.26
CA ALA A 140 -4.79 10.34 6.22
C ALA A 140 -5.12 10.00 7.69
N LEU A 141 -6.08 9.10 7.94
CA LEU A 141 -6.48 8.62 9.26
C LEU A 141 -5.74 7.34 9.67
N GLY A 142 -4.85 6.84 8.82
CA GLY A 142 -4.11 5.61 9.07
C GLY A 142 -4.89 4.33 8.74
N ASN A 143 -6.11 4.44 8.17
CA ASN A 143 -6.79 3.26 7.64
C ASN A 143 -6.05 2.74 6.42
N MET A 144 -5.98 1.42 6.25
CA MET A 144 -5.20 0.82 5.17
C MET A 144 -5.96 -0.26 4.43
N ILE A 145 -5.53 -0.48 3.17
CA ILE A 145 -5.72 -1.76 2.50
C ILE A 145 -4.37 -2.48 2.50
N LYS A 146 -4.39 -3.76 2.88
CA LYS A 146 -3.25 -4.67 2.92
C LYS A 146 -3.65 -6.03 2.36
N GLY A 147 -2.67 -6.87 2.09
CA GLY A 147 -2.89 -8.24 1.64
C GLY A 147 -2.55 -8.50 0.17
N GLY A 148 -1.90 -7.55 -0.52
CA GLY A 148 -1.31 -7.80 -1.84
C GLY A 148 -0.37 -9.00 -1.84
N GLY A 149 0.36 -9.22 -0.72
CA GLY A 149 1.23 -10.38 -0.48
C GLY A 149 0.53 -11.64 0.08
N ALA A 150 -0.81 -11.68 0.18
CA ALA A 150 -1.61 -12.78 0.73
C ALA A 150 -1.34 -13.14 2.21
N ALA A 151 -0.75 -12.24 3.00
CA ALA A 151 -0.44 -12.45 4.41
C ALA A 151 -1.40 -11.75 5.39
N LEU A 152 -2.45 -11.11 4.87
CA LEU A 152 -3.34 -10.16 5.58
C LEU A 152 -3.85 -10.67 6.93
N THR A 153 -4.16 -11.95 7.05
CA THR A 153 -4.72 -12.53 8.29
C THR A 153 -3.67 -12.56 9.39
N ARG A 154 -2.48 -13.08 9.12
CA ARG A 154 -1.39 -13.09 10.10
C ARG A 154 -0.89 -11.68 10.39
N GLU A 155 -0.84 -10.79 9.37
CA GLU A 155 -0.53 -9.37 9.55
C GLU A 155 -1.51 -8.70 10.53
N LYS A 156 -2.81 -8.94 10.37
CA LYS A 156 -3.84 -8.39 11.26
C LYS A 156 -3.75 -8.94 12.68
N ILE A 157 -3.45 -10.23 12.82
CA ILE A 157 -3.24 -10.87 14.14
C ILE A 157 -2.05 -10.20 14.87
N VAL A 158 -0.92 -10.04 14.19
CA VAL A 158 0.28 -9.42 14.78
C VAL A 158 0.04 -7.94 15.08
N ALA A 159 -0.63 -7.21 14.17
CA ALA A 159 -1.02 -5.83 14.40
C ALA A 159 -1.93 -5.68 15.64
N SER A 160 -2.90 -6.60 15.82
CA SER A 160 -3.83 -6.58 16.96
C SER A 160 -3.15 -6.87 18.30
N ALA A 161 -2.02 -7.57 18.28
CA ALA A 161 -1.26 -7.90 19.48
C ALA A 161 -0.24 -6.81 19.87
N ALA A 162 0.06 -5.88 18.96
CA ALA A 162 1.07 -4.86 19.16
C ALA A 162 0.51 -3.63 19.89
N ASN A 163 1.34 -3.04 20.76
CA ASN A 163 1.00 -1.78 21.42
C ASN A 163 0.99 -0.60 20.45
N GLU A 164 1.85 -0.65 19.44
CA GLU A 164 1.95 0.40 18.41
C GLU A 164 2.10 -0.22 17.02
N PHE A 165 1.31 0.26 16.06
CA PHE A 165 1.45 -0.13 14.64
C PHE A 165 2.06 1.02 13.85
N VAL A 166 3.24 0.78 13.25
CA VAL A 166 3.97 1.71 12.39
C VAL A 166 3.88 1.25 10.94
N CYS A 167 3.27 2.07 10.09
CA CYS A 167 3.22 1.81 8.66
C CYS A 167 4.43 2.42 7.94
N VAL A 168 5.00 1.69 6.99
CA VAL A 168 6.11 2.14 6.13
C VAL A 168 5.71 2.00 4.66
N ALA A 169 5.72 3.11 3.92
CA ALA A 169 5.34 3.10 2.52
C ALA A 169 6.03 4.21 1.72
N ASP A 170 5.97 4.14 0.40
CA ASP A 170 6.20 5.30 -0.44
C ASP A 170 4.90 6.12 -0.59
N ASP A 171 5.01 7.38 -1.01
CA ASP A 171 3.88 8.30 -1.06
C ASP A 171 2.83 7.97 -2.14
N SER A 172 3.14 7.06 -3.06
CA SER A 172 2.13 6.55 -4.02
C SER A 172 1.03 5.72 -3.35
N LYS A 173 1.27 5.28 -2.10
CA LYS A 173 0.31 4.52 -1.30
C LYS A 173 -0.67 5.40 -0.54
N LEU A 174 -0.39 6.70 -0.42
CA LEU A 174 -1.28 7.64 0.24
C LEU A 174 -2.46 7.99 -0.68
N VAL A 175 -3.65 7.68 -0.23
CA VAL A 175 -4.89 7.91 -0.96
C VAL A 175 -5.85 8.79 -0.16
N THR A 176 -6.75 9.48 -0.85
CA THR A 176 -7.84 10.24 -0.21
C THR A 176 -8.99 9.34 0.21
N ARG A 177 -9.17 8.20 -0.47
CA ARG A 177 -10.18 7.18 -0.18
C ARG A 177 -9.63 5.81 -0.58
N LEU A 178 -9.84 4.82 0.28
CA LEU A 178 -9.46 3.44 0.03
C LEU A 178 -10.32 2.80 -1.07
N GLY A 179 -9.76 1.84 -1.82
CA GLY A 179 -10.47 0.99 -2.77
C GLY A 179 -10.04 1.11 -4.23
N ALA A 180 -9.00 1.90 -4.56
CA ALA A 180 -8.36 1.84 -5.88
C ALA A 180 -7.57 0.53 -6.03
N PHE A 181 -6.89 0.10 -4.96
CA PHE A 181 -6.32 -1.24 -4.89
C PHE A 181 -7.43 -2.26 -4.61
N PRO A 182 -7.49 -3.40 -5.34
CA PRO A 182 -8.47 -4.44 -5.08
C PRO A 182 -8.41 -4.93 -3.63
N LEU A 183 -9.55 -5.00 -2.95
CA LEU A 183 -9.61 -5.43 -1.56
C LEU A 183 -9.41 -6.95 -1.45
N PRO A 184 -8.32 -7.45 -0.81
CA PRO A 184 -8.13 -8.87 -0.60
C PRO A 184 -9.05 -9.38 0.53
N VAL A 185 -9.71 -10.50 0.28
CA VAL A 185 -10.54 -11.21 1.26
C VAL A 185 -10.09 -12.65 1.34
N GLU A 186 -9.59 -13.09 2.49
CA GLU A 186 -9.21 -14.47 2.73
C GLU A 186 -10.45 -15.30 3.07
N VAL A 187 -10.65 -16.40 2.36
CA VAL A 187 -11.87 -17.20 2.38
C VAL A 187 -11.55 -18.68 2.47
N ILE A 188 -12.34 -19.42 3.27
CA ILE A 188 -12.28 -20.88 3.28
C ILE A 188 -12.57 -21.42 1.87
N PRO A 189 -11.71 -22.28 1.27
CA PRO A 189 -11.80 -22.68 -0.13
C PRO A 189 -13.18 -23.20 -0.56
N MET A 190 -13.83 -23.98 0.28
CA MET A 190 -15.17 -24.54 0.03
C MET A 190 -16.24 -23.44 -0.13
N ALA A 191 -16.08 -22.30 0.52
CA ALA A 191 -17.05 -21.21 0.54
C ALA A 191 -16.83 -20.16 -0.56
N ARG A 192 -15.84 -20.34 -1.44
CA ARG A 192 -15.44 -19.35 -2.46
C ARG A 192 -16.62 -18.70 -3.18
N SER A 193 -17.48 -19.51 -3.79
CA SER A 193 -18.61 -18.99 -4.59
C SER A 193 -19.72 -18.38 -3.74
N LEU A 194 -19.86 -18.85 -2.50
CA LEU A 194 -20.86 -18.34 -1.57
C LEU A 194 -20.47 -16.94 -1.07
N VAL A 195 -19.23 -16.78 -0.64
CA VAL A 195 -18.67 -15.49 -0.22
C VAL A 195 -18.60 -14.51 -1.40
N ALA A 196 -18.19 -14.96 -2.60
CA ALA A 196 -18.18 -14.12 -3.78
C ALA A 196 -19.57 -13.51 -4.07
N ARG A 197 -20.66 -14.29 -4.00
CA ARG A 197 -22.01 -13.75 -4.16
C ARG A 197 -22.39 -12.71 -3.09
N ALA A 198 -21.99 -12.93 -1.85
CA ALA A 198 -22.22 -11.97 -0.76
C ALA A 198 -21.46 -10.65 -1.02
N LEU A 199 -20.22 -10.71 -1.48
CA LEU A 199 -19.42 -9.54 -1.84
C LEU A 199 -20.01 -8.76 -3.03
N VAL A 200 -20.58 -9.46 -4.03
CA VAL A 200 -21.33 -8.83 -5.12
C VAL A 200 -22.58 -8.08 -4.60
N GLN A 201 -23.29 -8.65 -3.63
CA GLN A 201 -24.44 -7.96 -3.02
C GLN A 201 -24.05 -6.70 -2.24
N LEU A 202 -22.80 -6.61 -1.78
CA LEU A 202 -22.24 -5.40 -1.18
C LEU A 202 -21.72 -4.38 -2.22
N GLY A 203 -21.79 -4.69 -3.52
CA GLY A 203 -21.40 -3.81 -4.62
C GLY A 203 -20.02 -4.07 -5.22
N GLY A 204 -19.25 -5.02 -4.69
CA GLY A 204 -17.90 -5.34 -5.17
C GLY A 204 -17.91 -6.34 -6.34
N GLN A 205 -16.77 -6.45 -7.01
CA GLN A 205 -16.50 -7.41 -8.09
C GLN A 205 -15.37 -8.37 -7.65
N PRO A 206 -15.70 -9.48 -6.95
CA PRO A 206 -14.70 -10.41 -6.46
C PRO A 206 -14.11 -11.26 -7.59
N VAL A 207 -12.78 -11.34 -7.64
CA VAL A 207 -12.01 -12.17 -8.56
C VAL A 207 -11.15 -13.12 -7.74
N TRP A 208 -11.19 -14.40 -8.06
CA TRP A 208 -10.34 -15.38 -7.39
C TRP A 208 -8.87 -15.16 -7.78
N ARG A 209 -7.99 -15.03 -6.78
CA ARG A 209 -6.54 -14.97 -6.98
C ARG A 209 -6.02 -16.38 -7.22
N GLU A 210 -6.05 -16.83 -8.48
CA GLU A 210 -5.65 -18.18 -8.86
C GLU A 210 -4.18 -18.46 -8.52
N GLY A 211 -3.89 -19.69 -8.13
CA GLY A 211 -2.53 -20.16 -7.82
C GLY A 211 -1.96 -19.67 -6.49
N VAL A 212 -2.72 -18.89 -5.71
CA VAL A 212 -2.31 -18.41 -4.39
C VAL A 212 -3.06 -19.16 -3.30
N ILE A 213 -2.30 -19.75 -2.38
CA ILE A 213 -2.78 -20.31 -1.11
C ILE A 213 -2.07 -19.55 0.00
N THR A 214 -2.83 -19.08 0.99
CA THR A 214 -2.28 -18.37 2.15
C THR A 214 -1.52 -19.33 3.06
N ASP A 215 -0.66 -18.79 3.94
CA ASP A 215 0.02 -19.56 4.98
C ASP A 215 -0.95 -20.30 5.94
N ASN A 216 -2.24 -19.98 5.87
CA ASN A 216 -3.31 -20.61 6.64
C ASN A 216 -4.07 -21.70 5.85
N GLY A 217 -3.66 -21.98 4.60
CA GLY A 217 -4.29 -22.96 3.73
C GLY A 217 -5.57 -22.48 3.04
N ASN A 218 -5.83 -21.17 3.04
CA ASN A 218 -7.01 -20.56 2.44
C ASN A 218 -6.73 -19.93 1.07
N ILE A 219 -7.77 -19.41 0.45
CA ILE A 219 -7.70 -18.68 -0.83
C ILE A 219 -8.01 -17.20 -0.64
N ILE A 220 -7.66 -16.40 -1.65
CA ILE A 220 -7.97 -14.96 -1.70
C ILE A 220 -8.98 -14.66 -2.81
N LEU A 221 -9.97 -13.86 -2.47
CA LEU A 221 -10.80 -13.11 -3.42
C LEU A 221 -10.35 -11.65 -3.43
N ASP A 222 -9.91 -11.15 -4.59
CA ASP A 222 -9.63 -9.73 -4.79
C ASP A 222 -10.90 -9.03 -5.23
N VAL A 223 -11.40 -8.10 -4.43
CA VAL A 223 -12.65 -7.39 -4.71
C VAL A 223 -12.34 -6.06 -5.36
N HIS A 224 -12.66 -5.96 -6.65
CA HIS A 224 -12.50 -4.75 -7.46
C HIS A 224 -13.71 -3.83 -7.35
N ASN A 225 -13.51 -2.55 -7.70
CA ASN A 225 -14.56 -1.54 -7.82
C ASN A 225 -15.43 -1.43 -6.56
N PHE A 226 -14.79 -1.53 -5.40
CA PHE A 226 -15.47 -1.47 -4.12
C PHE A 226 -15.35 -0.07 -3.54
N GLU A 227 -16.48 0.62 -3.40
CA GLU A 227 -16.52 1.95 -2.79
C GLU A 227 -16.43 1.84 -1.27
N ILE A 228 -15.30 2.24 -0.70
CA ILE A 228 -15.03 2.18 0.74
C ILE A 228 -15.12 3.60 1.30
N GLU A 229 -16.33 4.05 1.60
CA GLU A 229 -16.56 5.38 2.20
C GLU A 229 -16.32 5.36 3.72
N GLN A 230 -16.67 4.27 4.37
CA GLN A 230 -16.54 4.07 5.81
C GLN A 230 -15.74 2.79 6.10
N PRO A 231 -14.39 2.90 6.14
CA PRO A 231 -13.52 1.72 6.24
C PRO A 231 -13.85 0.81 7.43
N LEU A 232 -14.06 1.40 8.61
CA LEU A 232 -14.37 0.66 9.84
C LEU A 232 -15.68 -0.12 9.75
N GLU A 233 -16.72 0.48 9.17
CA GLU A 233 -18.00 -0.21 9.00
C GLU A 233 -17.90 -1.31 7.94
N MET A 234 -17.23 -1.02 6.82
CA MET A 234 -17.04 -1.99 5.75
C MET A 234 -16.23 -3.20 6.25
N GLU A 235 -15.19 -2.97 7.07
CA GLU A 235 -14.41 -4.03 7.70
C GLU A 235 -15.31 -4.95 8.54
N ARG A 236 -16.18 -4.38 9.37
CA ARG A 236 -17.12 -5.16 10.19
C ARG A 236 -18.10 -5.95 9.33
N ARG A 237 -18.73 -5.30 8.37
CA ARG A 237 -19.74 -5.92 7.49
C ARG A 237 -19.21 -7.11 6.71
N ILE A 238 -17.97 -7.05 6.23
CA ILE A 238 -17.39 -8.15 5.47
C ILE A 238 -16.92 -9.26 6.42
N ASN A 239 -16.34 -8.91 7.58
CA ASN A 239 -15.96 -9.90 8.59
C ASN A 239 -17.17 -10.68 9.14
N ASP A 240 -18.37 -10.11 9.12
CA ASP A 240 -19.62 -10.79 9.53
C ASP A 240 -20.12 -11.81 8.48
N ILE A 241 -19.57 -11.82 7.27
CA ILE A 241 -19.90 -12.84 6.28
C ILE A 241 -19.31 -14.18 6.74
N ALA A 242 -20.17 -15.16 6.99
CA ALA A 242 -19.71 -16.50 7.37
C ALA A 242 -18.71 -17.05 6.36
N TRP A 243 -17.65 -17.71 6.85
CA TRP A 243 -16.55 -18.30 6.09
C TRP A 243 -15.56 -17.30 5.46
N VAL A 244 -15.72 -16.00 5.66
CA VAL A 244 -14.62 -15.04 5.54
C VAL A 244 -13.68 -15.27 6.74
N VAL A 245 -12.39 -15.46 6.44
CA VAL A 245 -11.37 -15.62 7.48
C VAL A 245 -10.88 -14.26 7.95
N CYS A 246 -10.56 -13.39 6.98
CA CYS A 246 -10.10 -12.03 7.25
C CYS A 246 -10.21 -11.19 5.97
N ILE A 247 -10.19 -9.87 6.14
CA ILE A 247 -10.20 -8.93 5.02
C ILE A 247 -9.04 -7.95 5.10
N GLY A 248 -8.67 -7.40 3.94
CA GLY A 248 -7.54 -6.49 3.81
C GLY A 248 -7.80 -5.07 4.29
N ILE A 249 -8.99 -4.69 4.76
CA ILE A 249 -9.19 -3.39 5.42
C ILE A 249 -8.63 -3.46 6.83
N PHE A 250 -7.74 -2.53 7.17
CA PHE A 250 -7.19 -2.31 8.51
C PHE A 250 -7.65 -0.95 9.01
N ALA A 251 -8.86 -0.90 9.56
CA ALA A 251 -9.47 0.29 10.16
C ALA A 251 -9.73 0.10 11.66
N GLN A 252 -10.05 -1.14 12.10
CA GLN A 252 -10.07 -1.49 13.52
C GLN A 252 -8.65 -1.49 14.11
N GLN A 253 -7.67 -1.84 13.29
CA GLN A 253 -6.24 -1.84 13.60
C GLN A 253 -5.53 -0.90 12.61
N ALA A 254 -5.92 0.37 12.61
CA ALA A 254 -5.28 1.40 11.81
C ALA A 254 -3.83 1.64 12.26
N ALA A 255 -2.98 2.14 11.36
CA ALA A 255 -1.63 2.53 11.75
C ALA A 255 -1.67 3.70 12.74
N HIS A 256 -0.94 3.61 13.85
CA HIS A 256 -0.77 4.71 14.78
C HIS A 256 0.13 5.80 14.18
N VAL A 257 1.15 5.37 13.46
CA VAL A 257 2.11 6.26 12.79
C VAL A 257 2.42 5.69 11.41
N ALA A 258 2.54 6.55 10.39
CA ALA A 258 3.03 6.14 9.08
C ALA A 258 4.21 7.00 8.62
N PHE A 259 5.23 6.36 8.06
CA PHE A 259 6.36 7.00 7.41
C PHE A 259 6.25 6.83 5.90
N LEU A 260 5.91 7.94 5.23
CA LEU A 260 5.71 7.97 3.78
C LEU A 260 6.92 8.62 3.11
N ALA A 261 7.70 7.82 2.37
CA ALA A 261 8.87 8.30 1.67
C ALA A 261 8.47 9.02 0.37
N ARG A 262 9.05 10.20 0.16
CA ARG A 262 8.91 11.04 -1.02
C ARG A 262 10.28 11.39 -1.60
N GLU A 263 10.30 11.90 -2.81
CA GLU A 263 11.55 12.40 -3.43
C GLU A 263 12.28 13.41 -2.53
N ASN A 264 11.52 14.28 -1.85
CA ASN A 264 12.08 15.39 -1.04
C ASN A 264 12.26 15.04 0.44
N GLY A 265 11.98 13.81 0.90
CA GLY A 265 12.12 13.42 2.32
C GLY A 265 11.05 12.46 2.80
N ILE A 266 10.85 12.42 4.10
CA ILE A 266 9.85 11.58 4.75
C ILE A 266 8.72 12.44 5.31
N THR A 267 7.48 12.06 5.02
CA THR A 267 6.30 12.59 5.70
C THR A 267 5.91 11.62 6.81
N LYS A 268 5.85 12.11 8.05
CA LYS A 268 5.27 11.38 9.17
C LYS A 268 3.78 11.73 9.26
N LEU A 269 2.92 10.74 9.20
CA LEU A 269 1.51 10.85 9.58
C LEU A 269 1.36 10.30 11.01
N ASP A 270 0.65 11.00 11.85
CA ASP A 270 0.34 10.59 13.22
C ASP A 270 -1.18 10.54 13.35
N SER A 271 -1.73 9.34 13.25
CA SER A 271 -3.18 9.12 13.30
C SER A 271 -3.70 9.03 14.75
N SER A 272 -2.81 8.87 15.73
CA SER A 272 -3.19 8.91 17.16
C SER A 272 -3.65 10.31 17.60
N ALA A 273 -3.31 11.36 16.84
CA ALA A 273 -3.72 12.73 17.10
C ALA A 273 -5.15 13.07 16.58
N ALA A 274 -5.76 12.19 15.78
CA ALA A 274 -7.13 12.33 15.31
C ALA A 274 -8.09 11.72 16.33
N GLU A 275 -8.22 12.33 17.51
CA GLU A 275 -9.34 12.04 18.41
C GLU A 275 -10.64 12.29 17.63
N VAL A 276 -11.41 11.23 17.45
CA VAL A 276 -12.76 11.28 16.88
C VAL A 276 -13.62 12.12 17.82
N PRO A 277 -14.28 13.19 17.34
CA PRO A 277 -15.16 14.01 18.13
C PRO A 277 -16.40 13.26 18.64
#